data_381a214666769ecd7b7378ff94a7cdba
#
_entry.id   381a214666769ecd7b7378ff94a7cdba
#
_cell.length_a   1.000
_cell.length_b   1.000
_cell.length_c   1.000
_cell.angle_alpha   90.00
_cell.angle_beta   90.00
_cell.angle_gamma   90.00
#
_symmetry.space_group_name_H-M   'P 1'
#
loop_
_entity.id
_entity.type
_entity.pdbx_description
1 polymer ?
#
loop_
_entity_poly.entity_id
_entity_poly.type
_entity_poly.pdbx_seq_one_letter_code
_entity_poly.pdbx_strand_id
1 'polypeptide(L)'
;MSDNFTESKNKIWHRRQLLQLGFSGAFMITTGTMWQMLNSKNYASVKIPPMKITASNGATNPMQVLRDFDYGTIKQENGRTVREFRLIAGTSTIQLNSAVSYNIWDLNGRIPGPTLRAKEGEKIRILFLNNAGHSHSLHFHGVHPAEMDGIKPIGNGKATIYEFDAEPYGVHLYHCHVAPVTRHVAKGLYGMFIIDPPKPRPPADEIVLIMSGYDVNDDNRNEYYAFNGVPHHYMHHPIQIYQNQLIRAYVLNIIEFDPAVTFHLHANFFDVYPSGMTMTPSVKTDVLTMGVAERHILEFAFKYPGKYMFHPHQDAIAESGCMGQFEVIAMKQT
;
A
#
# COMPACT_ATOMS: atom_id res chain seq x y z
N MET A 1 -0.10 -67.70 15.23
CA MET A 1 0.93 -66.82 15.67
C MET A 1 0.31 -65.44 15.61
N SER A 2 0.03 -64.93 16.79
CA SER A 2 -0.73 -63.70 17.05
C SER A 2 0.21 -62.52 17.10
N ASP A 3 -0.05 -61.47 16.33
CA ASP A 3 0.62 -60.19 16.49
C ASP A 3 -0.36 -59.12 16.96
N ASN A 4 -0.07 -58.64 18.16
CA ASN A 4 -0.77 -57.60 18.86
C ASN A 4 -0.42 -56.22 18.24
N PHE A 5 -1.40 -55.51 17.72
CA PHE A 5 -1.33 -54.08 17.48
C PHE A 5 -1.95 -53.31 18.65
N THR A 6 -1.12 -52.58 19.38
CA THR A 6 -1.54 -51.67 20.44
C THR A 6 -2.05 -50.37 19.87
N GLU A 7 -3.34 -50.09 20.06
CA GLU A 7 -3.98 -48.78 19.78
C GLU A 7 -3.48 -47.72 20.74
N SER A 8 -2.90 -46.68 20.19
CA SER A 8 -2.62 -45.38 20.88
C SER A 8 -3.88 -44.54 20.87
N LYS A 9 -4.56 -44.45 22.02
CA LYS A 9 -5.72 -43.55 22.20
C LYS A 9 -5.28 -42.11 22.35
N ASN A 10 -5.46 -41.28 21.33
CA ASN A 10 -5.40 -39.83 21.41
C ASN A 10 -6.58 -39.29 22.22
N LYS A 11 -6.30 -38.75 23.42
CA LYS A 11 -7.27 -38.04 24.23
C LYS A 11 -7.49 -36.63 23.66
N ILE A 12 -8.67 -36.43 23.08
CA ILE A 12 -9.17 -35.08 22.73
C ILE A 12 -9.65 -34.42 24.03
N TRP A 13 -8.97 -33.31 24.40
CA TRP A 13 -9.37 -32.51 25.56
C TRP A 13 -10.45 -31.50 25.14
N HIS A 14 -11.63 -31.62 25.70
CA HIS A 14 -12.72 -30.67 25.56
C HIS A 14 -12.45 -29.38 26.37
N ARG A 15 -12.67 -28.24 25.75
CA ARG A 15 -12.47 -26.85 26.25
C ARG A 15 -13.27 -26.45 27.51
N ARG A 16 -13.92 -27.37 28.21
CA ARG A 16 -14.83 -27.08 29.34
C ARG A 16 -14.28 -27.38 30.73
N GLN A 17 -13.04 -27.82 30.92
CA GLN A 17 -12.51 -28.23 32.23
C GLN A 17 -11.35 -27.38 32.77
N LEU A 18 -11.13 -26.14 32.28
CA LEU A 18 -10.06 -25.26 32.75
C LEU A 18 -10.58 -24.07 33.58
N LEU A 19 -11.74 -24.14 34.18
CA LEU A 19 -12.33 -23.08 35.02
C LEU A 19 -12.63 -23.49 36.46
N GLN A 20 -11.83 -24.36 37.06
CA GLN A 20 -11.90 -24.62 38.50
C GLN A 20 -10.52 -24.87 39.10
N LEU A 21 -9.70 -23.84 39.24
CA LEU A 21 -8.67 -23.76 40.26
C LEU A 21 -8.66 -22.35 40.77
N GLY A 22 -9.21 -22.16 41.98
CA GLY A 22 -9.28 -20.87 42.67
C GLY A 22 -7.91 -20.34 43.06
N PHE A 23 -7.71 -19.07 42.82
CA PHE A 23 -6.72 -18.26 43.52
C PHE A 23 -7.46 -17.16 44.29
N SER A 24 -7.54 -17.37 45.60
CA SER A 24 -7.89 -16.33 46.56
C SER A 24 -6.67 -15.45 46.76
N GLY A 25 -6.72 -14.24 46.24
CA GLY A 25 -5.73 -13.20 46.48
C GLY A 25 -6.35 -11.85 46.14
N ALA A 26 -6.90 -11.19 47.15
CA ALA A 26 -7.48 -9.87 47.01
C ALA A 26 -6.41 -8.83 46.63
N PHE A 27 -6.52 -8.29 45.41
CA PHE A 27 -5.98 -6.98 45.07
C PHE A 27 -7.11 -6.20 44.39
N MET A 28 -7.84 -5.40 45.22
CA MET A 28 -8.73 -4.38 44.70
C MET A 28 -7.86 -3.26 44.11
N ILE A 29 -7.60 -3.31 42.80
CA ILE A 29 -7.23 -2.12 42.05
C ILE A 29 -8.53 -1.60 41.44
N THR A 30 -8.95 -0.45 41.93
CA THR A 30 -10.18 0.23 41.54
C THR A 30 -10.11 0.50 40.01
N THR A 31 -11.07 -0.06 39.28
CA THR A 31 -11.25 0.09 37.83
C THR A 31 -11.50 1.54 37.38
N GLY A 32 -11.56 2.49 38.29
CA GLY A 32 -11.76 3.92 38.00
C GLY A 32 -10.50 4.69 37.62
N THR A 33 -9.30 4.27 38.06
CA THR A 33 -8.05 5.02 37.82
C THR A 33 -7.38 4.66 36.51
N MET A 34 -7.59 3.45 36.01
CA MET A 34 -7.02 3.03 34.71
C MET A 34 -7.81 3.62 33.53
N TRP A 35 -9.11 3.85 33.70
CA TRP A 35 -9.95 4.48 32.66
C TRP A 35 -9.71 6.01 32.58
N GLN A 36 -9.31 6.66 33.66
CA GLN A 36 -8.94 8.08 33.67
C GLN A 36 -7.54 8.34 33.08
N MET A 37 -6.59 7.38 33.13
CA MET A 37 -5.27 7.54 32.53
C MET A 37 -5.29 7.35 31.00
N LEU A 38 -6.26 6.63 30.45
CA LEU A 38 -6.44 6.49 29.00
C LEU A 38 -7.19 7.68 28.36
N ASN A 39 -7.86 8.51 29.16
CA ASN A 39 -8.64 9.66 28.69
C ASN A 39 -7.96 11.03 28.86
N SER A 40 -6.74 11.12 29.37
CA SER A 40 -6.10 12.39 29.70
C SER A 40 -4.97 12.86 28.76
N LYS A 41 -4.76 12.24 27.62
CA LYS A 41 -4.10 12.96 26.53
C LYS A 41 -5.18 13.71 25.75
N ASN A 42 -5.50 14.92 26.22
CA ASN A 42 -6.19 15.94 25.45
C ASN A 42 -5.48 16.07 24.11
N TYR A 43 -6.02 15.44 23.07
CA TYR A 43 -5.76 15.88 21.71
C TYR A 43 -6.41 17.27 21.63
N ALA A 44 -5.66 18.30 22.05
CA ALA A 44 -6.00 19.67 21.77
C ALA A 44 -6.36 19.71 20.29
N SER A 45 -7.46 20.35 19.95
CA SER A 45 -7.88 20.58 18.57
C SER A 45 -6.68 21.16 17.82
N VAL A 46 -5.96 20.30 17.09
CA VAL A 46 -4.84 20.74 16.27
C VAL A 46 -5.46 21.66 15.22
N LYS A 47 -5.22 22.97 15.34
CA LYS A 47 -5.59 23.94 14.32
C LYS A 47 -4.74 23.62 13.11
N ILE A 48 -5.25 22.75 12.21
CA ILE A 48 -4.65 22.53 10.90
C ILE A 48 -4.85 23.85 10.14
N PRO A 49 -3.79 24.48 9.63
CA PRO A 49 -3.94 25.68 8.82
C PRO A 49 -4.88 25.38 7.65
N PRO A 50 -5.70 26.34 7.18
CA PRO A 50 -6.60 26.10 6.07
C PRO A 50 -5.81 25.59 4.88
N MET A 51 -6.03 24.33 4.53
CA MET A 51 -5.43 23.72 3.34
C MET A 51 -6.28 24.16 2.14
N LYS A 52 -5.66 24.89 1.21
CA LYS A 52 -6.28 25.06 -0.12
C LYS A 52 -6.30 23.67 -0.76
N ILE A 53 -7.47 23.07 -0.81
CA ILE A 53 -7.74 21.94 -1.69
C ILE A 53 -7.74 22.52 -3.09
N THR A 54 -6.64 22.41 -3.82
CA THR A 54 -6.73 22.50 -5.26
C THR A 54 -7.45 21.22 -5.65
N ALA A 55 -8.76 21.34 -5.91
CA ALA A 55 -9.50 20.28 -6.57
C ALA A 55 -8.73 19.96 -7.85
N SER A 56 -8.00 18.87 -7.88
CA SER A 56 -7.55 18.31 -9.15
C SER A 56 -8.86 17.97 -9.87
N ASN A 57 -8.96 18.32 -11.14
CA ASN A 57 -10.13 17.98 -11.97
C ASN A 57 -10.21 16.45 -12.16
N GLY A 58 -10.33 15.71 -11.09
CA GLY A 58 -10.73 14.29 -11.01
C GLY A 58 -9.99 13.26 -11.88
N ALA A 59 -9.01 13.66 -12.67
CA ALA A 59 -8.33 12.76 -13.59
C ALA A 59 -6.99 12.30 -12.99
N THR A 60 -6.98 11.10 -12.44
CA THR A 60 -5.72 10.39 -12.19
C THR A 60 -4.92 10.31 -13.48
N ASN A 61 -3.68 10.78 -13.46
CA ASN A 61 -2.76 10.60 -14.57
C ASN A 61 -1.72 9.54 -14.20
N PRO A 62 -1.85 8.29 -14.71
CA PRO A 62 -0.94 7.20 -14.36
C PRO A 62 0.53 7.49 -14.74
N MET A 63 0.78 8.26 -15.81
CA MET A 63 2.14 8.64 -16.18
C MET A 63 2.78 9.57 -15.14
N GLN A 64 1.99 10.41 -14.48
CA GLN A 64 2.47 11.22 -13.36
C GLN A 64 2.69 10.35 -12.12
N VAL A 65 1.73 9.47 -11.78
CA VAL A 65 1.84 8.54 -10.63
C VAL A 65 3.12 7.72 -10.71
N LEU A 66 3.51 7.32 -11.90
CA LEU A 66 4.63 6.42 -12.18
C LEU A 66 5.96 6.86 -11.54
N ARG A 67 6.25 8.17 -11.46
CA ARG A 67 7.52 8.72 -10.96
C ARG A 67 7.34 9.87 -9.96
N ASP A 68 6.14 10.03 -9.41
CA ASP A 68 5.81 11.09 -8.46
C ASP A 68 5.98 10.59 -7.03
N PHE A 69 7.13 10.88 -6.43
CA PHE A 69 7.45 10.55 -5.05
C PHE A 69 7.26 11.80 -4.17
N ASP A 70 6.35 11.72 -3.21
CA ASP A 70 6.16 12.77 -2.20
C ASP A 70 7.22 12.62 -1.10
N TYR A 71 8.15 13.55 -1.06
CA TYR A 71 9.21 13.62 -0.04
C TYR A 71 8.78 14.42 1.20
N GLY A 72 7.55 14.91 1.26
CA GLY A 72 7.04 15.69 2.38
C GLY A 72 7.83 16.95 2.68
N THR A 73 7.59 17.53 3.85
CA THR A 73 8.32 18.70 4.37
C THR A 73 9.25 18.27 5.49
N ILE A 74 10.53 18.65 5.40
CA ILE A 74 11.53 18.35 6.42
C ILE A 74 11.53 19.44 7.49
N LYS A 75 11.48 19.04 8.76
CA LYS A 75 11.61 19.88 9.95
C LYS A 75 12.69 19.32 10.88
N GLN A 76 13.30 20.15 11.70
CA GLN A 76 14.20 19.72 12.77
C GLN A 76 13.51 19.99 14.12
N GLU A 77 13.26 18.94 14.88
CA GLU A 77 12.61 19.02 16.18
C GLU A 77 13.43 18.22 17.21
N ASN A 78 13.89 18.88 18.27
CA ASN A 78 14.70 18.27 19.33
C ASN A 78 15.92 17.47 18.81
N GLY A 79 16.61 18.01 17.80
CA GLY A 79 17.79 17.37 17.21
C GLY A 79 17.49 16.19 16.28
N ARG A 80 16.22 15.96 15.96
CA ARG A 80 15.76 14.86 15.13
C ARG A 80 15.10 15.38 13.86
N THR A 81 15.33 14.71 12.74
CA THR A 81 14.63 15.00 11.47
C THR A 81 13.19 14.48 11.55
N VAL A 82 12.23 15.37 11.36
CA VAL A 82 10.81 15.05 11.23
C VAL A 82 10.40 15.30 9.77
N ARG A 83 9.83 14.28 9.14
CA ARG A 83 9.28 14.37 7.78
C ARG A 83 7.76 14.41 7.87
N GLU A 84 7.19 15.54 7.47
CA GLU A 84 5.75 15.80 7.56
C GLU A 84 5.09 15.63 6.18
N PHE A 85 4.03 14.82 6.13
CA PHE A 85 3.17 14.64 4.97
C PHE A 85 1.76 15.10 5.26
N ARG A 86 1.00 15.40 4.20
CA ARG A 86 -0.40 15.80 4.29
C ARG A 86 -1.23 14.88 3.41
N LEU A 87 -2.19 14.19 4.01
CA LEU A 87 -3.13 13.33 3.33
C LEU A 87 -4.56 13.79 3.60
N ILE A 88 -5.30 14.03 2.54
CA ILE A 88 -6.70 14.45 2.58
C ILE A 88 -7.53 13.37 1.91
N ALA A 89 -8.42 12.72 2.67
CA ALA A 89 -9.42 11.86 2.08
C ALA A 89 -10.51 12.71 1.43
N GLY A 90 -10.85 12.38 0.21
CA GLY A 90 -11.86 13.04 -0.60
C GLY A 90 -12.69 12.05 -1.43
N THR A 91 -13.53 12.60 -2.31
CA THR A 91 -14.32 11.84 -3.28
C THR A 91 -14.11 12.42 -4.66
N SER A 92 -13.91 11.57 -5.65
CA SER A 92 -13.78 11.95 -7.05
C SER A 92 -14.42 10.91 -7.96
N THR A 93 -14.46 11.19 -9.25
CA THR A 93 -14.92 10.27 -10.28
C THR A 93 -13.81 10.04 -11.27
N ILE A 94 -13.53 8.77 -11.59
CA ILE A 94 -12.58 8.39 -12.65
C ILE A 94 -13.30 7.75 -13.81
N GLN A 95 -12.69 7.80 -14.99
CA GLN A 95 -13.16 7.08 -16.18
C GLN A 95 -12.41 5.75 -16.27
N LEU A 96 -13.13 4.64 -16.20
CA LEU A 96 -12.56 3.31 -16.40
C LEU A 96 -12.46 2.97 -17.89
N ASN A 97 -13.43 3.45 -18.69
CA ASN A 97 -13.40 3.44 -20.16
C ASN A 97 -14.30 4.56 -20.68
N SER A 98 -14.54 4.63 -21.99
CA SER A 98 -15.40 5.67 -22.62
C SER A 98 -16.85 5.66 -22.15
N ALA A 99 -17.35 4.56 -21.59
CA ALA A 99 -18.75 4.38 -21.21
C ALA A 99 -18.96 4.31 -19.68
N VAL A 100 -17.90 4.00 -18.90
CA VAL A 100 -18.02 3.69 -17.47
C VAL A 100 -17.26 4.70 -16.64
N SER A 101 -18.01 5.49 -15.87
CA SER A 101 -17.49 6.36 -14.80
C SER A 101 -17.61 5.65 -13.47
N TYR A 102 -16.62 5.79 -12.59
CA TYR A 102 -16.61 5.17 -11.28
C TYR A 102 -16.29 6.17 -10.18
N ASN A 103 -17.15 6.20 -9.15
CA ASN A 103 -16.95 7.05 -7.99
C ASN A 103 -15.96 6.39 -7.02
N ILE A 104 -14.89 7.08 -6.73
CA ILE A 104 -13.84 6.65 -5.81
C ILE A 104 -13.84 7.49 -4.53
N TRP A 105 -13.27 6.93 -3.48
CA TRP A 105 -12.69 7.67 -2.39
C TRP A 105 -11.20 7.83 -2.66
N ASP A 106 -10.70 9.02 -2.57
CA ASP A 106 -9.34 9.34 -2.96
C ASP A 106 -8.48 9.86 -1.80
N LEU A 107 -7.19 9.88 -2.01
CA LEU A 107 -6.23 10.58 -1.15
C LEU A 107 -5.52 11.65 -1.98
N ASN A 108 -5.70 12.91 -1.57
CA ASN A 108 -5.19 14.10 -2.27
C ASN A 108 -5.73 14.22 -3.72
N GLY A 109 -6.99 13.82 -3.97
CA GLY A 109 -7.67 13.93 -5.26
C GLY A 109 -7.18 12.95 -6.32
N ARG A 110 -6.56 11.83 -5.95
CA ARG A 110 -6.00 10.84 -6.88
C ARG A 110 -6.11 9.40 -6.38
N ILE A 111 -6.07 8.46 -7.29
CA ILE A 111 -5.95 7.02 -7.07
C ILE A 111 -4.83 6.45 -7.97
N PRO A 112 -3.87 5.67 -7.43
CA PRO A 112 -3.58 5.54 -6.01
C PRO A 112 -3.22 6.88 -5.36
N GLY A 113 -3.33 6.96 -4.04
CA GLY A 113 -2.83 8.10 -3.25
C GLY A 113 -1.33 8.35 -3.45
N PRO A 114 -0.77 9.45 -2.91
CA PRO A 114 0.64 9.79 -3.07
C PRO A 114 1.58 8.64 -2.66
N THR A 115 2.64 8.43 -3.42
CA THR A 115 3.75 7.56 -2.99
C THR A 115 4.63 8.36 -2.04
N LEU A 116 4.48 8.12 -0.74
CA LEU A 116 5.28 8.77 0.30
C LEU A 116 6.69 8.20 0.32
N ARG A 117 7.70 9.05 0.56
CA ARG A 117 9.09 8.61 0.62
C ARG A 117 9.86 9.28 1.76
N ALA A 118 10.51 8.48 2.59
CA ALA A 118 11.31 8.90 3.74
C ALA A 118 12.64 8.14 3.79
N LYS A 119 13.50 8.49 4.72
CA LYS A 119 14.73 7.75 5.02
C LYS A 119 14.59 7.03 6.36
N GLU A 120 15.20 5.86 6.47
CA GLU A 120 15.24 5.15 7.75
C GLU A 120 15.83 6.02 8.87
N GLY A 121 15.20 5.97 10.05
CA GLY A 121 15.59 6.77 11.21
C GLY A 121 14.94 8.16 11.29
N GLU A 122 14.27 8.65 10.25
CA GLU A 122 13.46 9.87 10.35
C GLU A 122 12.20 9.63 11.19
N LYS A 123 11.70 10.68 11.84
CA LYS A 123 10.37 10.67 12.43
C LYS A 123 9.34 11.06 11.38
N ILE A 124 8.31 10.24 11.22
CA ILE A 124 7.21 10.51 10.29
C ILE A 124 6.07 11.18 11.04
N ARG A 125 5.50 12.19 10.42
CA ARG A 125 4.27 12.86 10.86
C ARG A 125 3.32 12.98 9.69
N ILE A 126 2.14 12.34 9.80
CA ILE A 126 1.10 12.41 8.78
C ILE A 126 -0.03 13.28 9.32
N LEU A 127 -0.26 14.42 8.67
CA LEU A 127 -1.44 15.25 8.92
C LEU A 127 -2.58 14.71 8.06
N PHE A 128 -3.51 14.00 8.68
CA PHE A 128 -4.66 13.42 7.97
C PHE A 128 -5.91 14.28 8.20
N LEU A 129 -6.55 14.70 7.11
CA LEU A 129 -7.86 15.37 7.09
C LEU A 129 -8.85 14.49 6.34
N ASN A 130 -9.96 14.18 6.96
CA ASN A 130 -11.05 13.48 6.29
C ASN A 130 -12.10 14.47 5.77
N ASN A 131 -12.28 14.53 4.46
CA ASN A 131 -13.29 15.34 3.76
C ASN A 131 -14.09 14.52 2.73
N ALA A 132 -14.26 13.21 2.97
CA ALA A 132 -14.86 12.27 2.01
C ALA A 132 -16.32 11.91 2.31
N GLY A 133 -16.99 12.64 3.22
CA GLY A 133 -18.42 12.42 3.54
C GLY A 133 -18.68 11.25 4.50
N HIS A 134 -17.78 10.29 4.62
CA HIS A 134 -17.84 9.13 5.51
C HIS A 134 -16.69 9.17 6.53
N SER A 135 -16.69 8.24 7.50
CA SER A 135 -15.57 8.08 8.41
C SER A 135 -14.43 7.31 7.74
N HIS A 136 -13.21 7.80 7.87
CA HIS A 136 -12.00 7.17 7.35
C HIS A 136 -10.87 7.24 8.37
N SER A 137 -9.83 6.45 8.19
CA SER A 137 -8.59 6.47 8.97
C SER A 137 -7.44 6.03 8.07
N LEU A 138 -6.21 6.00 8.60
CA LEU A 138 -5.07 5.45 7.90
C LEU A 138 -4.35 4.43 8.77
N HIS A 139 -3.99 3.32 8.17
CA HIS A 139 -3.14 2.27 8.68
C HIS A 139 -1.88 2.19 7.82
N PHE A 140 -0.70 2.11 8.44
CA PHE A 140 0.59 2.04 7.77
C PHE A 140 1.23 0.70 8.06
N HIS A 141 1.36 -0.18 7.07
CA HIS A 141 1.86 -1.53 7.28
C HIS A 141 3.28 -1.57 7.85
N GLY A 142 3.42 -2.20 9.04
CA GLY A 142 4.69 -2.62 9.62
C GLY A 142 5.58 -1.53 10.23
N VAL A 143 5.08 -0.29 10.43
CA VAL A 143 5.93 0.85 10.82
C VAL A 143 5.38 1.72 11.95
N HIS A 144 4.27 1.35 12.60
CA HIS A 144 3.64 2.21 13.60
C HIS A 144 3.45 1.50 14.95
N PRO A 145 3.40 2.24 16.07
CA PRO A 145 2.98 1.69 17.36
C PRO A 145 1.46 1.46 17.38
N ALA A 146 0.98 0.61 18.29
CA ALA A 146 -0.42 0.17 18.35
C ALA A 146 -1.45 1.30 18.41
N GLU A 147 -1.14 2.40 19.06
CA GLU A 147 -2.01 3.58 19.17
C GLU A 147 -2.17 4.36 17.83
N MET A 148 -1.31 4.10 16.84
CA MET A 148 -1.33 4.69 15.50
C MET A 148 -1.88 3.74 14.43
N ASP A 149 -2.48 2.61 14.84
CA ASP A 149 -2.97 1.55 13.95
C ASP A 149 -4.14 1.95 13.03
N GLY A 150 -4.74 3.12 13.24
CA GLY A 150 -5.85 3.57 12.42
C GLY A 150 -7.20 2.94 12.75
N ILE A 151 -7.31 2.19 13.86
CA ILE A 151 -8.57 1.57 14.28
C ILE A 151 -9.65 2.63 14.61
N LYS A 152 -9.24 3.81 15.11
CA LYS A 152 -10.17 4.88 15.45
C LYS A 152 -10.65 5.62 14.21
N PRO A 153 -11.96 5.55 13.86
CA PRO A 153 -12.50 6.31 12.74
C PRO A 153 -12.40 7.82 12.96
N ILE A 154 -12.04 8.53 11.91
CA ILE A 154 -12.02 9.99 11.86
C ILE A 154 -13.22 10.44 11.04
N GLY A 155 -14.17 11.14 11.65
CA GLY A 155 -15.40 11.61 11.02
C GLY A 155 -15.11 12.67 9.94
N ASN A 156 -16.10 12.89 9.05
CA ASN A 156 -16.01 13.92 8.02
C ASN A 156 -15.77 15.31 8.61
N GLY A 157 -14.89 16.10 8.00
CA GLY A 157 -14.45 17.42 8.46
C GLY A 157 -13.52 17.37 9.69
N LYS A 158 -13.09 16.19 10.12
CA LYS A 158 -12.17 16.01 11.24
C LYS A 158 -10.78 15.66 10.77
N ALA A 159 -9.81 15.90 11.61
CA ALA A 159 -8.41 15.64 11.33
C ALA A 159 -7.74 14.92 12.50
N THR A 160 -6.64 14.24 12.21
CA THR A 160 -5.75 13.60 13.19
C THR A 160 -4.31 13.67 12.73
N ILE A 161 -3.39 13.31 13.62
CA ILE A 161 -1.97 13.19 13.31
C ILE A 161 -1.57 11.75 13.64
N TYR A 162 -0.87 11.11 12.70
CA TYR A 162 -0.15 9.86 12.95
C TYR A 162 1.34 10.18 13.06
N GLU A 163 1.99 9.67 14.09
CA GLU A 163 3.44 9.83 14.31
C GLU A 163 4.08 8.49 14.63
N PHE A 164 5.14 8.16 13.91
CA PHE A 164 5.94 6.95 14.12
C PHE A 164 7.34 7.13 13.56
N ASP A 165 8.23 6.18 13.82
CA ASP A 165 9.57 6.20 13.27
C ASP A 165 9.60 5.49 11.91
N ALA A 166 10.37 6.03 10.97
CA ALA A 166 10.56 5.42 9.66
C ALA A 166 11.53 4.22 9.81
N GLU A 167 11.02 3.08 10.22
CA GLU A 167 11.75 1.83 10.36
C GLU A 167 10.81 0.60 10.36
N PRO A 168 11.24 -0.53 9.80
CA PRO A 168 12.48 -0.73 9.02
C PRO A 168 12.39 -0.12 7.61
N TYR A 169 13.54 0.06 6.94
CA TYR A 169 13.55 0.42 5.52
C TYR A 169 12.86 -0.64 4.66
N GLY A 170 12.32 -0.21 3.52
CA GLY A 170 11.63 -1.10 2.60
C GLY A 170 10.48 -0.43 1.87
N VAL A 171 9.67 -1.25 1.22
CA VAL A 171 8.42 -0.85 0.59
C VAL A 171 7.29 -1.19 1.53
N HIS A 172 6.56 -0.19 1.95
CA HIS A 172 5.37 -0.28 2.79
C HIS A 172 4.16 0.21 2.00
N LEU A 173 2.98 0.05 2.57
CA LEU A 173 1.75 0.65 2.05
C LEU A 173 0.97 1.27 3.20
N TYR A 174 0.06 2.16 2.83
CA TYR A 174 -0.95 2.68 3.73
C TYR A 174 -2.33 2.58 3.09
N HIS A 175 -3.35 2.39 3.91
CA HIS A 175 -4.73 2.32 3.45
C HIS A 175 -5.72 2.68 4.56
N CYS A 176 -6.98 2.90 4.19
CA CYS A 176 -8.03 3.09 5.18
C CYS A 176 -8.29 1.82 5.99
N HIS A 177 -8.48 1.96 7.31
CA HIS A 177 -8.71 0.83 8.23
C HIS A 177 -10.10 0.85 8.88
N VAL A 178 -11.01 1.68 8.38
CA VAL A 178 -12.43 1.69 8.84
C VAL A 178 -13.17 0.52 8.19
N ALA A 179 -13.93 -0.22 8.99
CA ALA A 179 -14.74 -1.33 8.49
C ALA A 179 -15.95 -0.84 7.65
N PRO A 180 -16.30 -1.54 6.58
CA PRO A 180 -15.66 -2.72 6.00
C PRO A 180 -14.38 -2.35 5.22
N VAL A 181 -13.22 -2.80 5.71
CA VAL A 181 -11.89 -2.39 5.19
C VAL A 181 -11.74 -2.66 3.70
N THR A 182 -12.11 -3.87 3.25
CA THR A 182 -12.07 -4.27 1.84
C THR A 182 -12.77 -3.26 0.93
N ARG A 183 -13.94 -2.77 1.34
CA ARG A 183 -14.69 -1.77 0.58
C ARG A 183 -13.96 -0.43 0.49
N HIS A 184 -13.38 0.02 1.60
CA HIS A 184 -12.64 1.28 1.64
C HIS A 184 -11.38 1.22 0.77
N VAL A 185 -10.69 0.08 0.77
CA VAL A 185 -9.54 -0.17 -0.10
C VAL A 185 -9.96 -0.24 -1.57
N ALA A 186 -10.95 -1.07 -1.92
CA ALA A 186 -11.44 -1.20 -3.29
C ALA A 186 -11.93 0.14 -3.88
N LYS A 187 -12.45 1.05 -3.03
CA LYS A 187 -12.86 2.40 -3.45
C LYS A 187 -11.70 3.38 -3.66
N GLY A 188 -10.43 3.03 -3.30
CA GLY A 188 -9.26 3.84 -3.67
C GLY A 188 -8.46 4.45 -2.52
N LEU A 189 -8.82 4.20 -1.26
CA LEU A 189 -8.11 4.77 -0.11
C LEU A 189 -6.85 3.97 0.25
N TYR A 190 -5.84 4.02 -0.62
CA TYR A 190 -4.55 3.37 -0.45
C TYR A 190 -3.44 4.13 -1.18
N GLY A 191 -2.19 3.85 -0.77
CA GLY A 191 -0.99 4.32 -1.43
C GLY A 191 0.25 3.57 -0.97
N MET A 192 1.38 3.85 -1.60
CA MET A 192 2.67 3.26 -1.26
C MET A 192 3.46 4.19 -0.34
N PHE A 193 4.22 3.61 0.60
CA PHE A 193 5.16 4.31 1.44
C PHE A 193 6.52 3.63 1.36
N ILE A 194 7.53 4.36 0.88
CA ILE A 194 8.89 3.86 0.71
C ILE A 194 9.77 4.46 1.81
N ILE A 195 10.50 3.61 2.51
CA ILE A 195 11.55 4.01 3.45
C ILE A 195 12.89 3.59 2.85
N ASP A 196 13.69 4.58 2.48
CA ASP A 196 15.00 4.34 1.88
C ASP A 196 15.99 3.79 2.94
N PRO A 197 16.84 2.82 2.57
CA PRO A 197 17.85 2.28 3.46
C PRO A 197 18.95 3.31 3.76
N PRO A 198 19.68 3.17 4.90
CA PRO A 198 20.80 4.04 5.24
C PRO A 198 21.91 4.01 4.18
N LYS A 199 22.19 2.82 3.63
CA LYS A 199 23.08 2.65 2.49
C LYS A 199 22.26 2.74 1.21
N PRO A 200 22.47 3.75 0.36
CA PRO A 200 21.70 3.89 -0.88
C PRO A 200 21.84 2.67 -1.80
N ARG A 201 20.77 2.33 -2.49
CA ARG A 201 20.79 1.37 -3.60
C ARG A 201 21.53 1.99 -4.81
N PRO A 202 22.05 1.18 -5.75
CA PRO A 202 22.59 1.70 -6.99
C PRO A 202 21.59 2.62 -7.71
N PRO A 203 22.05 3.65 -8.44
CA PRO A 203 21.16 4.50 -9.23
C PRO A 203 20.35 3.68 -10.23
N ALA A 204 19.06 4.00 -10.36
CA ALA A 204 18.14 3.36 -11.30
C ALA A 204 17.07 4.37 -11.75
N ASP A 205 16.36 4.08 -12.83
CA ASP A 205 15.08 4.73 -13.13
C ASP A 205 14.00 4.08 -12.25
N GLU A 206 13.48 4.84 -11.30
CA GLU A 206 12.56 4.36 -10.29
C GLU A 206 11.11 4.58 -10.73
N ILE A 207 10.31 3.54 -10.73
CA ILE A 207 8.90 3.58 -11.12
C ILE A 207 8.02 2.87 -10.08
N VAL A 208 6.79 3.33 -9.97
CA VAL A 208 5.76 2.75 -9.10
C VAL A 208 4.69 2.10 -9.93
N LEU A 209 4.38 0.84 -9.65
CA LEU A 209 3.32 0.06 -10.30
C LEU A 209 2.41 -0.54 -9.23
N ILE A 210 1.21 0.00 -9.08
CA ILE A 210 0.20 -0.48 -8.12
C ILE A 210 -0.93 -1.12 -8.90
N MET A 211 -1.15 -2.42 -8.67
CA MET A 211 -2.25 -3.19 -9.24
C MET A 211 -3.49 -3.02 -8.37
N SER A 212 -4.60 -2.63 -8.96
CA SER A 212 -5.89 -2.43 -8.29
C SER A 212 -7.05 -2.98 -9.11
N GLY A 213 -8.17 -3.29 -8.45
CA GLY A 213 -9.41 -3.73 -9.06
C GLY A 213 -10.56 -2.78 -8.77
N TYR A 214 -11.61 -2.81 -9.59
CA TYR A 214 -12.81 -1.99 -9.47
C TYR A 214 -14.06 -2.84 -9.56
N ASP A 215 -14.76 -2.94 -8.43
CA ASP A 215 -16.09 -3.53 -8.29
C ASP A 215 -17.14 -2.45 -8.62
N VAL A 216 -17.58 -2.43 -9.87
CA VAL A 216 -18.52 -1.43 -10.38
C VAL A 216 -19.96 -1.74 -9.97
N ASN A 217 -20.26 -3.03 -9.81
CA ASN A 217 -21.59 -3.53 -9.51
C ASN A 217 -21.87 -3.67 -8.02
N ASP A 218 -20.89 -3.43 -7.16
CA ASP A 218 -20.97 -3.58 -5.71
C ASP A 218 -21.33 -5.03 -5.26
N ASP A 219 -20.86 -6.04 -6.01
CA ASP A 219 -21.14 -7.46 -5.78
C ASP A 219 -19.94 -8.26 -5.21
N ASN A 220 -18.85 -7.55 -4.86
CA ASN A 220 -17.56 -8.08 -4.41
C ASN A 220 -16.81 -8.86 -5.49
N ARG A 221 -16.93 -8.41 -6.74
CA ARG A 221 -16.14 -8.86 -7.88
C ARG A 221 -15.63 -7.66 -8.65
N ASN A 222 -14.46 -7.78 -9.22
CA ASN A 222 -13.89 -6.71 -10.03
C ASN A 222 -14.27 -6.91 -11.50
N GLU A 223 -14.86 -5.89 -12.13
CA GLU A 223 -15.07 -5.85 -13.57
C GLU A 223 -13.89 -5.23 -14.31
N TYR A 224 -13.13 -4.37 -13.65
CA TYR A 224 -11.97 -3.70 -14.23
C TYR A 224 -10.78 -3.80 -13.31
N TYR A 225 -9.61 -3.79 -13.94
CA TYR A 225 -8.32 -3.80 -13.24
C TYR A 225 -7.39 -2.76 -13.84
N ALA A 226 -6.43 -2.29 -13.06
CA ALA A 226 -5.53 -1.26 -13.56
C ALA A 226 -4.15 -1.33 -12.91
N PHE A 227 -3.15 -0.86 -13.63
CA PHE A 227 -1.95 -0.29 -13.03
C PHE A 227 -2.15 1.21 -12.82
N ASN A 228 -1.88 1.69 -11.60
CA ASN A 228 -1.92 3.10 -11.22
C ASN A 228 -3.24 3.81 -11.56
N GLY A 229 -4.36 3.12 -11.38
CA GLY A 229 -5.69 3.72 -11.31
C GLY A 229 -6.49 3.79 -12.61
N VAL A 230 -5.89 3.60 -13.80
CA VAL A 230 -6.63 3.66 -15.07
C VAL A 230 -6.41 2.41 -15.90
N PRO A 231 -7.48 1.65 -16.22
CA PRO A 231 -7.39 0.45 -17.05
C PRO A 231 -6.72 0.72 -18.41
N HIS A 232 -5.89 -0.20 -18.87
CA HIS A 232 -5.18 -0.16 -20.16
C HIS A 232 -4.30 1.06 -20.42
N HIS A 233 -4.10 1.95 -19.43
CA HIS A 233 -3.39 3.21 -19.66
C HIS A 233 -2.02 3.00 -20.30
N TYR A 234 -1.21 2.10 -19.74
CA TYR A 234 0.15 1.84 -20.22
C TYR A 234 0.22 0.99 -21.51
N MET A 235 -0.91 0.45 -21.98
CA MET A 235 -1.01 -0.11 -23.35
C MET A 235 -1.13 0.99 -24.39
N HIS A 236 -1.90 2.05 -24.08
CA HIS A 236 -2.09 3.20 -24.97
C HIS A 236 -0.97 4.23 -24.85
N HIS A 237 -0.31 4.29 -23.70
CA HIS A 237 0.80 5.19 -23.38
C HIS A 237 1.96 4.39 -22.79
N PRO A 238 2.78 3.70 -23.64
CA PRO A 238 3.89 2.87 -23.18
C PRO A 238 4.89 3.63 -22.31
N ILE A 239 5.42 2.96 -21.29
CA ILE A 239 6.44 3.53 -20.40
C ILE A 239 7.78 3.54 -21.16
N GLN A 240 8.26 4.75 -21.49
CA GLN A 240 9.56 4.90 -22.17
C GLN A 240 10.71 4.71 -21.19
N ILE A 241 11.66 3.85 -21.59
CA ILE A 241 12.91 3.56 -20.87
C ILE A 241 14.06 3.42 -21.90
N TYR A 242 15.30 3.47 -21.44
CA TYR A 242 16.45 3.31 -22.32
C TYR A 242 17.05 1.91 -22.27
N GLN A 243 17.61 1.50 -23.39
CA GLN A 243 18.36 0.26 -23.51
C GLN A 243 19.48 0.19 -22.45
N ASN A 244 19.61 -0.96 -21.76
CA ASN A 244 20.55 -1.22 -20.68
C ASN A 244 20.39 -0.32 -19.43
N GLN A 245 19.35 0.51 -19.35
CA GLN A 245 19.03 1.28 -18.16
C GLN A 245 18.49 0.35 -17.07
N LEU A 246 19.05 0.44 -15.86
CA LEU A 246 18.50 -0.25 -14.72
C LEU A 246 17.15 0.38 -14.33
N ILE A 247 16.11 -0.41 -14.34
CA ILE A 247 14.78 -0.05 -13.84
C ILE A 247 14.60 -0.65 -12.45
N ARG A 248 14.13 0.15 -11.52
CA ARG A 248 13.69 -0.29 -10.19
C ARG A 248 12.20 -0.02 -10.08
N ALA A 249 11.41 -1.08 -10.23
CA ALA A 249 9.97 -1.02 -10.09
C ALA A 249 9.58 -1.35 -8.64
N TYR A 250 8.87 -0.42 -7.99
CA TYR A 250 8.16 -0.65 -6.74
C TYR A 250 6.77 -1.16 -7.08
N VAL A 251 6.53 -2.45 -6.85
CA VAL A 251 5.28 -3.11 -7.24
C VAL A 251 4.46 -3.44 -6.00
N LEU A 252 3.18 -3.10 -6.01
CA LEU A 252 2.20 -3.39 -4.97
C LEU A 252 0.97 -4.04 -5.59
N ASN A 253 0.51 -5.15 -5.01
CA ASN A 253 -0.82 -5.69 -5.28
C ASN A 253 -1.79 -5.23 -4.19
N ILE A 254 -2.83 -4.49 -4.57
CA ILE A 254 -3.92 -4.07 -3.69
C ILE A 254 -5.29 -4.43 -4.30
N ILE A 255 -5.33 -5.44 -5.16
CA ILE A 255 -6.56 -5.95 -5.75
C ILE A 255 -7.32 -6.70 -4.67
N GLU A 256 -8.42 -6.12 -4.18
CA GLU A 256 -9.37 -6.80 -3.31
C GLU A 256 -10.26 -7.76 -4.14
N PHE A 257 -10.88 -8.72 -3.47
CA PHE A 257 -11.75 -9.76 -4.03
C PHE A 257 -11.06 -10.85 -4.85
N ASP A 258 -9.78 -10.70 -5.20
CA ASP A 258 -8.95 -11.73 -5.83
C ASP A 258 -7.85 -12.15 -4.85
N PRO A 259 -7.74 -13.44 -4.47
CA PRO A 259 -6.86 -13.87 -3.38
C PRO A 259 -5.38 -13.69 -3.68
N ALA A 260 -4.99 -13.76 -4.94
CA ALA A 260 -3.64 -13.50 -5.41
C ALA A 260 -3.63 -13.22 -6.92
N VAL A 261 -2.70 -12.39 -7.34
CA VAL A 261 -2.41 -12.13 -8.75
C VAL A 261 -0.93 -12.35 -9.01
N THR A 262 -0.54 -12.43 -10.28
CA THR A 262 0.88 -12.48 -10.63
C THR A 262 1.31 -11.14 -11.24
N PHE A 263 2.62 -10.88 -11.22
CA PHE A 263 3.26 -9.88 -12.07
C PHE A 263 4.18 -10.61 -13.03
N HIS A 264 3.98 -10.43 -14.33
CA HIS A 264 4.79 -11.03 -15.39
C HIS A 264 5.40 -9.96 -16.28
N LEU A 265 6.64 -10.18 -16.71
CA LEU A 265 7.38 -9.32 -17.62
C LEU A 265 7.82 -10.11 -18.84
N HIS A 266 7.42 -9.68 -20.05
CA HIS A 266 7.79 -10.33 -21.28
C HIS A 266 9.28 -10.18 -21.61
N ALA A 267 9.84 -11.26 -22.15
CA ALA A 267 11.19 -11.33 -22.72
C ALA A 267 12.34 -10.94 -21.77
N ASN A 268 12.10 -10.88 -20.47
CA ASN A 268 13.09 -10.53 -19.49
C ASN A 268 12.82 -11.20 -18.14
N PHE A 269 13.87 -11.33 -17.34
CA PHE A 269 13.81 -11.71 -15.95
C PHE A 269 14.07 -10.48 -15.08
N PHE A 270 13.48 -10.45 -13.90
CA PHE A 270 13.74 -9.44 -12.89
C PHE A 270 14.26 -10.05 -11.59
N ASP A 271 15.13 -9.31 -10.92
CA ASP A 271 15.58 -9.60 -9.57
C ASP A 271 14.54 -9.12 -8.55
N VAL A 272 14.13 -10.00 -7.61
CA VAL A 272 13.10 -9.71 -6.61
C VAL A 272 13.74 -9.42 -5.26
N TYR A 273 13.38 -8.27 -4.67
CA TYR A 273 13.73 -7.88 -3.30
C TYR A 273 12.44 -7.85 -2.47
N PRO A 274 12.15 -8.91 -1.68
CA PRO A 274 10.90 -9.02 -0.93
C PRO A 274 10.69 -7.83 0.00
N SER A 275 9.53 -7.19 -0.12
CA SER A 275 9.19 -5.95 0.59
C SER A 275 10.26 -4.85 0.54
N GLY A 276 11.25 -4.96 -0.37
CA GLY A 276 12.38 -4.04 -0.44
C GLY A 276 13.31 -4.04 0.79
N MET A 277 13.14 -4.97 1.71
CA MET A 277 13.88 -5.02 3.00
C MET A 277 15.24 -5.71 2.91
N THR A 278 15.69 -6.12 1.72
CA THR A 278 16.99 -6.73 1.49
C THR A 278 17.78 -5.91 0.49
N MET A 279 19.10 -5.94 0.60
CA MET A 279 20.02 -5.29 -0.36
C MET A 279 20.50 -6.25 -1.44
N THR A 280 20.17 -7.53 -1.33
CA THR A 280 20.42 -8.58 -2.30
C THR A 280 19.11 -9.22 -2.72
N PRO A 281 18.93 -9.57 -4.01
CA PRO A 281 17.71 -10.21 -4.46
C PRO A 281 17.59 -11.62 -3.89
N SER A 282 16.35 -12.07 -3.65
CA SER A 282 16.07 -13.42 -3.17
C SER A 282 15.89 -14.42 -4.30
N VAL A 283 15.40 -13.98 -5.44
CA VAL A 283 15.12 -14.81 -6.62
C VAL A 283 15.18 -13.96 -7.89
N LYS A 284 15.49 -14.60 -9.01
CA LYS A 284 15.36 -14.04 -10.35
C LYS A 284 14.29 -14.84 -11.09
N THR A 285 13.25 -14.17 -11.57
CA THR A 285 12.10 -14.78 -12.24
C THR A 285 11.50 -13.81 -13.26
N ASP A 286 10.64 -14.29 -14.14
CA ASP A 286 9.81 -13.49 -15.06
C ASP A 286 8.34 -13.43 -14.63
N VAL A 287 7.96 -14.26 -13.63
CA VAL A 287 6.62 -14.27 -13.02
C VAL A 287 6.75 -14.31 -11.50
N LEU A 288 6.05 -13.41 -10.81
CA LEU A 288 5.97 -13.36 -9.35
C LEU A 288 4.52 -13.40 -8.91
N THR A 289 4.16 -14.38 -8.06
CA THR A 289 2.85 -14.39 -7.42
C THR A 289 2.83 -13.42 -6.25
N MET A 290 1.78 -12.62 -6.16
CA MET A 290 1.60 -11.60 -5.13
C MET A 290 0.20 -11.73 -4.51
N GLY A 291 0.12 -11.98 -3.22
CA GLY A 291 -1.11 -11.87 -2.44
C GLY A 291 -1.54 -10.42 -2.28
N VAL A 292 -2.76 -10.20 -1.78
CA VAL A 292 -3.25 -8.84 -1.46
C VAL A 292 -2.31 -8.20 -0.43
N ALA A 293 -1.96 -6.94 -0.64
CA ALA A 293 -1.01 -6.15 0.17
C ALA A 293 0.47 -6.60 0.05
N GLU A 294 0.81 -7.59 -0.77
CA GLU A 294 2.22 -7.84 -1.06
C GLU A 294 2.82 -6.75 -1.94
N ARG A 295 4.08 -6.42 -1.62
CA ARG A 295 4.84 -5.36 -2.29
C ARG A 295 6.32 -5.74 -2.34
N HIS A 296 6.95 -5.45 -3.47
CA HIS A 296 8.34 -5.83 -3.75
C HIS A 296 9.06 -4.73 -4.51
N ILE A 297 10.40 -4.76 -4.48
CA ILE A 297 11.21 -4.10 -5.49
C ILE A 297 11.57 -5.15 -6.54
N LEU A 298 11.35 -4.82 -7.82
CA LEU A 298 11.78 -5.61 -8.96
C LEU A 298 12.83 -4.81 -9.73
N GLU A 299 14.02 -5.39 -9.97
CA GLU A 299 15.07 -4.75 -10.76
C GLU A 299 15.34 -5.52 -12.05
N PHE A 300 15.38 -4.79 -13.17
CA PHE A 300 15.62 -5.34 -14.50
C PHE A 300 16.20 -4.29 -15.45
N ALA A 301 16.75 -4.77 -16.58
CA ALA A 301 17.19 -3.93 -17.69
C ALA A 301 16.96 -4.67 -19.00
N PHE A 302 16.51 -3.97 -20.05
CA PHE A 302 16.33 -4.55 -21.37
C PHE A 302 17.58 -4.39 -22.23
N LYS A 303 18.03 -5.49 -22.81
CA LYS A 303 19.20 -5.53 -23.71
C LYS A 303 18.89 -5.00 -25.11
N TYR A 304 17.67 -5.13 -25.58
CA TYR A 304 17.29 -4.82 -26.96
C TYR A 304 16.18 -3.76 -26.98
N PRO A 305 16.22 -2.80 -27.92
CA PRO A 305 15.11 -1.90 -28.16
C PRO A 305 13.86 -2.65 -28.63
N GLY A 306 12.67 -2.12 -28.31
CA GLY A 306 11.40 -2.74 -28.68
C GLY A 306 10.31 -2.47 -27.67
N LYS A 307 9.13 -3.07 -27.87
CA LYS A 307 8.00 -2.99 -26.97
C LYS A 307 7.81 -4.31 -26.24
N TYR A 308 7.72 -4.26 -24.93
CA TYR A 308 7.65 -5.42 -24.05
C TYR A 308 6.48 -5.28 -23.09
N MET A 309 5.60 -6.27 -23.06
CA MET A 309 4.43 -6.25 -22.18
C MET A 309 4.79 -6.60 -20.74
N PHE A 310 3.99 -6.07 -19.81
CA PHE A 310 3.92 -6.51 -18.42
C PHE A 310 2.45 -6.60 -18.00
N HIS A 311 2.08 -7.62 -17.25
CA HIS A 311 0.69 -7.88 -16.84
C HIS A 311 0.63 -9.02 -15.80
N PRO A 312 -0.48 -9.18 -15.04
CA PRO A 312 -0.81 -10.44 -14.39
C PRO A 312 -0.93 -11.58 -15.40
N HIS A 313 -0.40 -12.76 -15.06
CA HIS A 313 -0.53 -13.94 -15.95
C HIS A 313 -1.92 -14.61 -15.84
N GLN A 314 -2.84 -14.01 -15.10
CA GLN A 314 -4.26 -14.27 -15.16
C GLN A 314 -4.84 -13.42 -16.30
N ASP A 315 -5.07 -14.03 -17.46
CA ASP A 315 -5.44 -13.32 -18.70
C ASP A 315 -6.72 -12.50 -18.54
N ALA A 316 -7.72 -13.01 -17.78
CA ALA A 316 -8.93 -12.26 -17.50
C ALA A 316 -8.67 -10.92 -16.77
N ILE A 317 -7.71 -10.89 -15.85
CA ILE A 317 -7.31 -9.67 -15.12
C ILE A 317 -6.56 -8.72 -16.05
N ALA A 318 -5.65 -9.26 -16.86
CA ALA A 318 -4.88 -8.50 -17.84
C ALA A 318 -5.81 -7.85 -18.88
N GLU A 319 -6.68 -8.65 -19.51
CA GLU A 319 -7.64 -8.21 -20.54
C GLU A 319 -8.69 -7.23 -20.01
N SER A 320 -8.98 -7.25 -18.71
CA SER A 320 -9.87 -6.29 -18.06
C SER A 320 -9.15 -5.00 -17.62
N GLY A 321 -7.89 -4.80 -18.03
CA GLY A 321 -7.20 -3.50 -17.92
C GLY A 321 -5.87 -3.47 -17.22
N CYS A 322 -5.48 -4.51 -16.45
CA CYS A 322 -4.22 -4.53 -15.72
C CYS A 322 -3.06 -4.98 -16.63
N MET A 323 -2.74 -4.20 -17.65
CA MET A 323 -1.66 -4.49 -18.59
C MET A 323 -0.99 -3.22 -19.07
N GLY A 324 0.28 -3.34 -19.47
CA GLY A 324 1.06 -2.24 -20.00
C GLY A 324 2.22 -2.69 -20.88
N GLN A 325 2.93 -1.72 -21.43
CA GLN A 325 4.12 -1.92 -22.25
C GLN A 325 5.25 -1.01 -21.80
N PHE A 326 6.46 -1.53 -21.77
CA PHE A 326 7.69 -0.75 -21.85
C PHE A 326 8.05 -0.53 -23.31
N GLU A 327 8.38 0.71 -23.68
CA GLU A 327 9.00 1.06 -24.94
C GLU A 327 10.48 1.34 -24.71
N VAL A 328 11.32 0.40 -25.10
CA VAL A 328 12.77 0.48 -24.92
C VAL A 328 13.39 1.22 -26.10
N ILE A 329 13.97 2.37 -25.81
CA ILE A 329 14.60 3.25 -26.80
C ILE A 329 16.10 2.94 -26.88
N ALA A 330 16.62 2.80 -28.09
CA ALA A 330 18.07 2.63 -28.29
C ALA A 330 18.83 3.85 -27.79
N MET A 331 19.89 3.64 -27.00
CA MET A 331 20.82 4.73 -26.70
C MET A 331 21.59 5.09 -27.97
N LYS A 332 21.56 6.37 -28.37
CA LYS A 332 22.42 6.84 -29.45
C LYS A 332 23.87 6.60 -29.03
N GLN A 333 24.63 5.88 -29.84
CA GLN A 333 26.10 5.82 -29.69
C GLN A 333 26.60 7.25 -29.92
N THR A 334 27.10 7.91 -28.86
CA THR A 334 27.84 9.18 -28.93
C THR A 334 29.27 8.92 -29.31
#